data_830cce0408f97d9c3c9f7929a95e72cc
#
_entry.id   830cce0408f97d9c3c9f7929a95e72cc
#
_cell.length_a   1.000
_cell.length_b   1.000
_cell.length_c   1.000
_cell.angle_alpha   90.00
_cell.angle_beta   90.00
_cell.angle_gamma   90.00
#
_symmetry.space_group_name_H-M   'P 1'
#
loop_
_entity.id
_entity.type
_entity.pdbx_description
1 polymer ?
#
loop_
_entity_poly.entity_id
_entity_poly.type
_entity_poly.pdbx_seq_one_letter_code
_entity_poly.pdbx_strand_id
1 'polypeptide(L)'
;MPLFERHHVQLPLALGDAAFFNPAVIHGAGTNRTASVRRTANLLQISSAFGRAMESVDRARICRAVYPHLRPAGHGHVIAAAAEGYAFPTNLDRDPPVDGLAPPSQADLVRRAVAEGWDGPAFETALAEHTTRRETH
;
A
#
# COMPACT_ATOMS: atom_id res chain seq x y z
N MET A 1 1.76 -26.50 20.68
CA MET A 1 1.85 -25.17 21.29
C MET A 1 2.78 -25.09 22.52
N PRO A 2 2.83 -26.05 23.49
CA PRO A 2 3.64 -25.87 24.71
C PRO A 2 5.14 -25.61 24.47
N LEU A 3 5.72 -26.11 23.36
CA LEU A 3 7.12 -25.86 23.04
C LEU A 3 7.36 -24.38 22.70
N PHE A 4 6.51 -23.81 21.87
CA PHE A 4 6.63 -22.40 21.46
C PHE A 4 6.37 -21.44 22.61
N GLU A 5 5.43 -21.74 23.47
CA GLU A 5 5.14 -20.94 24.66
C GLU A 5 6.32 -20.89 25.66
N ARG A 6 7.12 -21.93 25.71
CA ARG A 6 8.32 -21.99 26.57
C ARG A 6 9.55 -21.28 25.97
N HIS A 7 9.58 -21.12 24.66
CA HIS A 7 10.74 -20.60 23.92
C HIS A 7 10.48 -19.29 23.18
N HIS A 8 9.33 -18.63 23.43
CA HIS A 8 9.05 -17.34 22.81
C HIS A 8 9.91 -16.22 23.42
N VAL A 9 10.19 -15.23 22.64
CA VAL A 9 10.85 -14.00 23.06
C VAL A 9 9.85 -12.85 22.97
N GLN A 10 9.80 -12.02 24.00
CA GLN A 10 9.04 -10.77 23.97
C GLN A 10 10.00 -9.61 23.79
N LEU A 11 9.74 -8.78 22.78
CA LEU A 11 10.50 -7.57 22.52
C LEU A 11 9.77 -6.39 23.18
N PRO A 12 10.35 -5.74 24.19
CA PRO A 12 9.80 -4.49 24.72
C PRO A 12 10.05 -3.36 23.72
N LEU A 13 9.01 -2.99 22.98
CA LEU A 13 9.08 -1.91 21.99
C LEU A 13 8.55 -0.61 22.58
N ALA A 14 9.27 0.49 22.33
CA ALA A 14 8.88 1.85 22.66
C ALA A 14 8.31 2.58 21.44
N LEU A 15 7.78 3.77 21.66
CA LEU A 15 7.31 4.64 20.57
C LEU A 15 8.47 4.98 19.62
N GLY A 16 8.29 4.67 18.34
CA GLY A 16 9.31 4.89 17.31
C GLY A 16 10.16 3.64 16.98
N ASP A 17 10.07 2.58 17.77
CA ASP A 17 10.76 1.33 17.46
C ASP A 17 10.10 0.61 16.29
N ALA A 18 10.92 -0.11 15.52
CA ALA A 18 10.48 -0.98 14.44
C ALA A 18 11.07 -2.38 14.59
N ALA A 19 10.25 -3.40 14.42
CA ALA A 19 10.69 -4.79 14.38
C ALA A 19 10.47 -5.36 12.97
N PHE A 20 11.50 -5.96 12.41
CA PHE A 20 11.45 -6.64 11.11
C PHE A 20 11.56 -8.14 11.35
N PHE A 21 10.62 -8.89 10.83
CA PHE A 21 10.64 -10.34 10.96
C PHE A 21 9.96 -11.02 9.76
N ASN A 22 10.28 -12.28 9.53
CA ASN A 22 9.60 -13.08 8.54
C ASN A 22 8.22 -13.49 9.09
N PRO A 23 7.11 -13.19 8.41
CA PRO A 23 5.76 -13.50 8.91
C PRO A 23 5.47 -15.01 9.01
N ALA A 24 6.31 -15.88 8.42
CA ALA A 24 6.20 -17.33 8.61
C ALA A 24 6.65 -17.79 10.01
N VAL A 25 7.38 -16.95 10.76
CA VAL A 25 7.71 -17.22 12.16
C VAL A 25 6.43 -17.10 13.00
N ILE A 26 6.21 -18.04 13.92
CA ILE A 26 5.07 -17.98 14.84
C ILE A 26 5.19 -16.70 15.69
N HIS A 27 4.23 -15.82 15.53
CA HIS A 27 4.22 -14.52 16.18
C HIS A 27 2.82 -14.15 16.68
N GLY A 28 2.76 -13.21 17.59
CA GLY A 28 1.51 -12.69 18.11
C GLY A 28 1.72 -11.48 19.01
N ALA A 29 0.69 -10.69 19.18
CA ALA A 29 0.71 -9.56 20.11
C ALA A 29 0.69 -10.07 21.55
N GLY A 30 1.60 -9.56 22.38
CA GLY A 30 1.57 -9.81 23.81
C GLY A 30 0.31 -9.20 24.46
N THR A 31 -0.19 -9.87 25.51
CA THR A 31 -1.35 -9.39 26.25
C THR A 31 -1.06 -8.05 26.93
N ASN A 32 -1.93 -7.06 26.71
CA ASN A 32 -1.90 -5.83 27.49
C ASN A 32 -2.52 -6.06 28.88
N ARG A 33 -1.71 -5.97 29.91
CA ARG A 33 -2.11 -6.14 31.31
C ARG A 33 -2.33 -4.81 32.05
N THR A 34 -2.25 -3.69 31.34
CA THR A 34 -2.45 -2.36 31.93
C THR A 34 -3.88 -1.89 31.75
N ALA A 35 -4.38 -1.10 32.69
CA ALA A 35 -5.74 -0.55 32.64
C ALA A 35 -5.85 0.71 31.75
N SER A 36 -4.76 1.44 31.55
CA SER A 36 -4.78 2.78 30.93
C SER A 36 -3.91 2.93 29.68
N VAL A 37 -2.98 2.01 29.42
CA VAL A 37 -2.11 2.12 28.26
C VAL A 37 -2.78 1.56 27.01
N ARG A 38 -2.95 2.39 25.98
CA ARG A 38 -3.34 1.96 24.63
C ARG A 38 -2.09 1.82 23.77
N ARG A 39 -1.95 0.68 23.12
CA ARG A 39 -0.87 0.41 22.19
C ARG A 39 -1.40 0.51 20.77
N THR A 40 -0.68 1.22 19.94
CA THR A 40 -0.93 1.31 18.50
C THR A 40 0.31 0.87 17.76
N ALA A 41 0.16 0.02 16.75
CA ALA A 41 1.25 -0.41 15.90
C ALA A 41 0.80 -0.38 14.44
N ASN A 42 1.69 0.03 13.54
CA ASN A 42 1.53 -0.17 12.13
C ASN A 42 2.11 -1.54 11.75
N LEU A 43 1.32 -2.36 11.09
CA LEU A 43 1.76 -3.62 10.51
C LEU A 43 1.98 -3.38 9.02
N LEU A 44 3.24 -3.45 8.58
CA LEU A 44 3.63 -3.24 7.20
C LEU A 44 4.08 -4.57 6.62
N GLN A 45 3.35 -5.08 5.65
CA GLN A 45 3.77 -6.25 4.89
C GLN A 45 4.57 -5.79 3.68
N ILE A 46 5.84 -6.22 3.63
CA ILE A 46 6.76 -5.90 2.54
C ILE A 46 6.89 -7.13 1.67
N SER A 47 6.60 -6.98 0.38
CA SER A 47 6.82 -8.02 -0.63
C SER A 47 7.81 -7.53 -1.69
N SER A 48 8.24 -8.44 -2.57
CA SER A 48 9.13 -8.06 -3.66
C SER A 48 8.40 -7.27 -4.74
N ALA A 49 9.14 -6.52 -5.56
CA ALA A 49 8.60 -5.84 -6.73
C ALA A 49 8.02 -6.82 -7.79
N PHE A 50 8.38 -8.09 -7.70
CA PHE A 50 7.92 -9.14 -8.62
C PHE A 50 6.71 -9.93 -8.09
N GLY A 51 6.18 -9.56 -6.93
CA GLY A 51 5.03 -10.22 -6.33
C GLY A 51 4.13 -9.22 -5.62
N ARG A 52 2.83 -9.44 -5.73
CA ARG A 52 1.86 -8.63 -4.99
C ARG A 52 1.77 -9.08 -3.54
N ALA A 53 1.41 -8.18 -2.66
CA ALA A 53 0.98 -8.53 -1.31
C ALA A 53 -0.22 -9.49 -1.39
N MET A 54 -0.31 -10.42 -0.45
CA MET A 54 -1.42 -11.39 -0.40
C MET A 54 -2.76 -10.75 -0.06
N GLU A 55 -2.74 -9.51 0.40
CA GLU A 55 -3.95 -8.77 0.74
C GLU A 55 -4.64 -8.23 -0.51
N SER A 56 -5.97 -8.33 -0.52
CA SER A 56 -6.80 -7.64 -1.51
C SER A 56 -7.20 -6.28 -0.96
N VAL A 57 -6.63 -5.22 -1.50
CA VAL A 57 -6.92 -3.84 -1.10
C VAL A 57 -7.50 -3.09 -2.29
N ASP A 58 -8.67 -2.49 -2.11
CA ASP A 58 -9.26 -1.61 -3.12
C ASP A 58 -8.54 -0.26 -3.15
N ARG A 59 -7.41 -0.23 -3.86
CA ARG A 59 -6.58 0.95 -4.02
C ARG A 59 -7.29 2.06 -4.78
N ALA A 60 -8.15 1.74 -5.73
CA ALA A 60 -8.92 2.73 -6.47
C ALA A 60 -9.86 3.50 -5.52
N ARG A 61 -10.55 2.79 -4.63
CA ARG A 61 -11.40 3.42 -3.61
C ARG A 61 -10.60 4.34 -2.68
N ILE A 62 -9.41 3.90 -2.26
CA ILE A 62 -8.54 4.73 -1.42
C ILE A 62 -8.11 5.99 -2.18
N CYS A 63 -7.68 5.86 -3.43
CA CYS A 63 -7.29 7.00 -4.26
C CYS A 63 -8.43 8.02 -4.43
N ARG A 64 -9.66 7.56 -4.67
CA ARG A 64 -10.85 8.43 -4.71
C ARG A 64 -11.04 9.22 -3.42
N ALA A 65 -10.91 8.54 -2.29
CA ALA A 65 -11.13 9.16 -0.99
C ALA A 65 -10.06 10.22 -0.65
N VAL A 66 -8.80 9.99 -1.02
CA VAL A 66 -7.71 10.91 -0.66
C VAL A 66 -7.50 12.02 -1.67
N TYR A 67 -7.83 11.81 -2.95
CA TYR A 67 -7.52 12.74 -4.04
C TYR A 67 -7.97 14.18 -3.77
N PRO A 68 -9.20 14.46 -3.28
CA PRO A 68 -9.66 15.83 -3.00
C PRO A 68 -8.81 16.57 -1.96
N HIS A 69 -8.04 15.85 -1.17
CA HIS A 69 -7.21 16.38 -0.10
C HIS A 69 -5.73 16.53 -0.48
N LEU A 70 -5.34 16.00 -1.65
CA LEU A 70 -3.95 16.07 -2.11
C LEU A 70 -3.61 17.47 -2.64
N ARG A 71 -2.35 17.87 -2.47
CA ARG A 71 -1.78 19.11 -3.02
C ARG A 71 -0.44 18.77 -3.69
N PRO A 72 0.02 19.58 -4.66
CA PRO A 72 1.28 19.31 -5.38
C PRO A 72 2.51 19.16 -4.46
N ALA A 73 2.53 19.89 -3.36
CA ALA A 73 3.64 19.81 -2.41
C ALA A 73 3.28 18.99 -1.16
N GLY A 74 4.20 18.12 -0.73
CA GLY A 74 4.14 17.49 0.60
C GLY A 74 3.36 16.18 0.72
N HIS A 75 2.70 15.69 -0.32
CA HIS A 75 1.81 14.51 -0.22
C HIS A 75 2.35 13.23 -0.88
N GLY A 76 3.62 13.19 -1.25
CA GLY A 76 4.24 12.02 -1.89
C GLY A 76 4.08 10.73 -1.06
N HIS A 77 4.18 10.82 0.26
CA HIS A 77 4.00 9.70 1.17
C HIS A 77 2.54 9.21 1.23
N VAL A 78 1.56 10.11 1.10
CA VAL A 78 0.14 9.74 1.04
C VAL A 78 -0.14 8.96 -0.25
N ILE A 79 0.39 9.44 -1.38
CA ILE A 79 0.25 8.76 -2.67
C ILE A 79 0.91 7.38 -2.62
N ALA A 80 2.12 7.26 -2.05
CA ALA A 80 2.81 5.99 -1.90
C ALA A 80 2.04 4.98 -1.04
N ALA A 81 1.33 5.45 0.00
CA ALA A 81 0.51 4.59 0.85
C ALA A 81 -0.84 4.22 0.22
N ALA A 82 -1.46 5.15 -0.52
CA ALA A 82 -2.80 5.01 -1.06
C ALA A 82 -2.84 4.27 -2.39
N ALA A 83 -1.97 4.62 -3.32
CA ALA A 83 -2.01 4.16 -4.70
C ALA A 83 -1.14 2.91 -4.94
N GLU A 84 -1.55 2.11 -5.92
CA GLU A 84 -0.77 0.96 -6.37
C GLU A 84 0.49 1.42 -7.10
N GLY A 85 1.63 1.12 -6.50
CA GLY A 85 2.95 1.43 -7.06
C GLY A 85 3.60 0.27 -7.83
N TYR A 86 2.89 -0.85 -7.99
CA TYR A 86 3.42 -2.02 -8.66
C TYR A 86 3.74 -1.71 -10.12
N ALA A 87 5.01 -1.82 -10.48
CA ALA A 87 5.52 -1.39 -11.78
C ALA A 87 5.24 -2.39 -12.91
N PHE A 88 4.96 -3.66 -12.57
CA PHE A 88 4.74 -4.69 -13.57
C PHE A 88 3.25 -4.84 -13.83
N PRO A 89 2.78 -4.54 -15.03
CA PRO A 89 1.38 -4.63 -15.37
C PRO A 89 0.93 -6.09 -15.42
N THR A 90 -0.32 -6.30 -15.15
CA THR A 90 -0.93 -7.60 -15.23
C THR A 90 -1.47 -7.94 -16.61
N ASN A 91 -1.60 -6.95 -17.48
CA ASN A 91 -2.14 -7.12 -18.83
C ASN A 91 -1.41 -6.22 -19.83
N LEU A 92 -0.30 -6.71 -20.38
CA LEU A 92 0.51 -5.98 -21.36
C LEU A 92 -0.18 -5.78 -22.71
N ASP A 93 -1.20 -6.59 -23.03
CA ASP A 93 -1.93 -6.45 -24.29
C ASP A 93 -2.87 -5.25 -24.28
N ARG A 94 -3.36 -4.87 -23.08
CA ARG A 94 -4.28 -3.74 -22.89
C ARG A 94 -3.56 -2.48 -22.39
N ASP A 95 -2.47 -2.65 -21.67
CA ASP A 95 -1.69 -1.57 -21.05
C ASP A 95 -0.21 -1.77 -21.36
N PRO A 96 0.19 -1.58 -22.63
CA PRO A 96 1.58 -1.76 -23.05
C PRO A 96 2.49 -0.70 -22.43
N PRO A 97 3.79 -0.99 -22.27
CA PRO A 97 4.76 0.00 -21.82
C PRO A 97 4.84 1.18 -22.79
N VAL A 98 4.98 2.36 -22.24
CA VAL A 98 5.22 3.60 -22.99
C VAL A 98 6.54 4.19 -22.51
N ASP A 99 7.51 4.30 -23.41
CA ASP A 99 8.84 4.87 -23.13
C ASP A 99 9.57 4.25 -21.94
N GLY A 100 9.36 2.97 -21.68
CA GLY A 100 9.95 2.28 -20.54
C GLY A 100 9.70 0.78 -20.51
N LEU A 101 10.00 0.16 -19.36
CA LEU A 101 9.84 -1.28 -19.14
C LEU A 101 8.42 -1.66 -18.65
N ALA A 102 7.66 -0.68 -18.19
CA ALA A 102 6.30 -0.88 -17.68
C ALA A 102 5.44 0.35 -17.98
N PRO A 103 4.11 0.19 -18.13
CA PRO A 103 3.21 1.33 -18.21
C PRO A 103 3.15 2.09 -16.87
N PRO A 104 2.69 3.36 -16.88
CA PRO A 104 2.55 4.14 -15.67
C PRO A 104 1.70 3.44 -14.61
N SER A 105 2.18 3.41 -13.38
CA SER A 105 1.44 2.84 -12.25
C SER A 105 0.24 3.72 -11.85
N GLN A 106 -0.66 3.20 -11.01
CA GLN A 106 -1.73 4.00 -10.42
C GLN A 106 -1.16 5.18 -9.61
N ALA A 107 -0.03 4.97 -8.92
CA ALA A 107 0.65 6.04 -8.19
C ALA A 107 1.18 7.14 -9.13
N ASP A 108 1.64 6.78 -10.33
CA ASP A 108 2.08 7.77 -11.33
C ASP A 108 0.89 8.56 -11.89
N LEU A 109 -0.24 7.89 -12.12
CA LEU A 109 -1.49 8.56 -12.50
C LEU A 109 -1.91 9.59 -11.45
N VAL A 110 -1.92 9.22 -10.17
CA VAL A 110 -2.29 10.14 -9.08
C VAL A 110 -1.32 11.31 -8.99
N ARG A 111 0.00 11.06 -9.09
CA ARG A 111 1.02 12.13 -9.09
C ARG A 111 0.79 13.12 -10.21
N ARG A 112 0.55 12.61 -11.42
CA ARG A 112 0.27 13.45 -12.60
C ARG A 112 -0.98 14.28 -12.40
N ALA A 113 -2.08 13.67 -12.00
CA ALA A 113 -3.35 14.35 -11.76
C ALA A 113 -3.21 15.49 -10.74
N VAL A 114 -2.46 15.25 -9.65
CA VAL A 114 -2.19 16.28 -8.64
C VAL A 114 -1.31 17.40 -9.19
N ALA A 115 -0.26 17.06 -9.94
CA ALA A 115 0.67 18.04 -10.52
C ALA A 115 0.01 18.94 -11.56
N GLU A 116 -0.86 18.37 -12.38
CA GLU A 116 -1.60 19.07 -13.44
C GLU A 116 -2.91 19.71 -12.95
N GLY A 117 -3.29 19.47 -11.70
CA GLY A 117 -4.47 20.10 -11.09
C GLY A 117 -5.80 19.60 -11.68
N TRP A 118 -5.90 18.31 -11.99
CA TRP A 118 -7.13 17.76 -12.53
C TRP A 118 -8.31 17.91 -11.56
N ASP A 119 -9.47 18.16 -12.12
CA ASP A 119 -10.71 18.13 -11.31
C ASP A 119 -11.14 16.71 -10.97
N GLY A 120 -12.10 16.60 -10.06
CA GLY A 120 -12.59 15.29 -9.59
C GLY A 120 -13.11 14.40 -10.73
N PRO A 121 -13.97 14.89 -11.62
CA PRO A 121 -14.47 14.12 -12.75
C PRO A 121 -13.38 13.62 -13.70
N ALA A 122 -12.41 14.45 -14.05
CA ALA A 122 -11.29 14.06 -14.91
C ALA A 122 -10.43 12.98 -14.25
N PHE A 123 -10.13 13.14 -12.96
CA PHE A 123 -9.40 12.13 -12.20
C PHE A 123 -10.15 10.80 -12.13
N GLU A 124 -11.45 10.83 -11.85
CA GLU A 124 -12.30 9.65 -11.75
C GLU A 124 -12.34 8.86 -13.06
N THR A 125 -12.51 9.55 -14.18
CA THR A 125 -12.50 8.94 -15.52
C THR A 125 -11.16 8.25 -15.79
N ALA A 126 -10.05 8.94 -15.57
CA ALA A 126 -8.72 8.38 -15.79
C ALA A 126 -8.40 7.19 -14.87
N LEU A 127 -8.86 7.25 -13.62
CA LEU A 127 -8.68 6.15 -12.66
C LEU A 127 -9.49 4.91 -13.06
N ALA A 128 -10.72 5.09 -13.53
CA ALA A 128 -11.56 4.01 -14.02
C ALA A 128 -10.95 3.35 -15.27
N GLU A 129 -10.50 4.14 -16.23
CA GLU A 129 -9.81 3.65 -17.41
C GLU A 129 -8.53 2.88 -17.07
N HIS A 130 -7.72 3.41 -16.15
CA HIS A 130 -6.51 2.75 -15.67
C HIS A 130 -6.83 1.38 -15.05
N THR A 131 -7.89 1.31 -14.24
CA THR A 131 -8.33 0.06 -13.62
C THR A 131 -8.75 -0.95 -14.69
N THR A 132 -9.60 -0.55 -15.62
CA THR A 132 -10.10 -1.42 -16.70
C THR A 132 -8.97 -1.99 -17.58
N ARG A 133 -7.95 -1.18 -17.89
CA ARG A 133 -6.79 -1.68 -18.67
C ARG A 133 -6.01 -2.76 -17.96
N ARG A 134 -6.03 -2.77 -16.63
CA ARG A 134 -5.25 -3.70 -15.79
C ARG A 134 -6.01 -4.93 -15.33
N GLU A 135 -7.31 -4.97 -15.53
CA GLU A 135 -8.10 -6.15 -15.23
C GLU A 135 -7.79 -7.28 -16.22
N THR A 136 -7.46 -8.44 -15.67
CA THR A 136 -7.42 -9.71 -16.41
C THR A 136 -8.76 -10.38 -16.27
N HIS A 137 -9.39 -10.68 -17.37
CA HIS A 137 -10.61 -11.50 -17.44
C HIS A 137 -10.24 -12.96 -17.56
#